data_ccd945b0e886064d32445742faa69c88
#
_entry.id   ccd945b0e886064d32445742faa69c88
#
_cell.length_a   1.000
_cell.length_b   1.000
_cell.length_c   1.000
_cell.angle_alpha   90.00
_cell.angle_beta   90.00
_cell.angle_gamma   90.00
#
_symmetry.space_group_name_H-M   'P 1'
#
loop_
_entity.id
_entity.type
_entity.pdbx_description
1 polymer ?
#
loop_
_entity_poly.entity_id
_entity_poly.type
_entity_poly.pdbx_seq_one_letter_code
_entity_poly.pdbx_strand_id
1 'polypeptide(L)'
;KELGIDYQGYQPVAYYLNGKYQGLMGLRERTNDDFVFHNYGLEEDEIDLVSIKTENISAVAGTLDAYNEMVSYVENHYADSDFYEQLSQRMDIDEYIRWQILEQFVVNTDWPGNNTKIWRKKKGGKFRWIVYDTDFGYGMYEGWSPNYCDASLNMMDFTMGVGDAVNWANGSSNGGGYQFDEKSKWKTTLFYHCMQNEDFQLRFAT
;
A
#
# COMPACT_ATOMS: atom_id res chain seq x y z
N LYS A 1 -1.04 -5.25 -16.20
CA LYS A 1 -2.35 -5.98 -16.24
C LYS A 1 -2.19 -7.49 -16.07
N GLU A 2 -1.03 -8.07 -16.36
CA GLU A 2 -0.80 -9.52 -16.21
C GLU A 2 -0.85 -9.99 -14.74
N LEU A 3 -0.44 -9.15 -13.81
CA LEU A 3 -0.45 -9.47 -12.37
C LEU A 3 -1.82 -9.24 -11.70
N GLY A 4 -2.80 -8.64 -12.37
CA GLY A 4 -4.11 -8.33 -11.80
C GLY A 4 -4.08 -7.34 -10.63
N ILE A 5 -3.08 -6.45 -10.59
CA ILE A 5 -2.91 -5.38 -9.62
C ILE A 5 -3.20 -4.05 -10.32
N ASP A 6 -3.81 -3.11 -9.62
CA ASP A 6 -3.94 -1.74 -10.09
C ASP A 6 -2.61 -1.00 -9.94
N TYR A 7 -2.20 -0.24 -10.94
CA TYR A 7 -0.95 0.50 -10.91
C TYR A 7 -1.05 1.84 -11.64
N GLN A 8 -0.28 2.80 -11.17
CA GLN A 8 -0.14 4.11 -11.79
C GLN A 8 0.45 4.00 -13.18
N GLY A 9 -0.25 4.53 -14.18
CA GLY A 9 0.29 4.67 -15.53
C GLY A 9 1.55 5.55 -15.56
N TYR A 10 2.57 5.11 -16.30
CA TYR A 10 3.84 5.83 -16.44
C TYR A 10 4.35 5.78 -17.87
N GLN A 11 4.81 6.93 -18.37
CA GLN A 11 5.47 7.03 -19.67
C GLN A 11 6.67 7.99 -19.61
N PRO A 12 7.89 7.54 -19.94
CA PRO A 12 9.02 8.46 -20.11
C PRO A 12 8.80 9.32 -21.34
N VAL A 13 9.05 10.63 -21.21
CA VAL A 13 8.92 11.60 -22.30
C VAL A 13 10.15 12.50 -22.39
N ALA A 14 10.56 12.84 -23.62
CA ALA A 14 11.58 13.86 -23.83
C ALA A 14 10.95 15.25 -23.67
N TYR A 15 11.44 16.00 -22.68
CA TYR A 15 10.91 17.32 -22.36
C TYR A 15 11.69 18.43 -23.04
N TYR A 16 10.97 19.33 -23.70
CA TYR A 16 11.52 20.53 -24.35
C TYR A 16 10.83 21.78 -23.82
N LEU A 17 11.61 22.80 -23.47
CA LEU A 17 11.10 24.12 -23.10
C LEU A 17 11.64 25.14 -24.12
N ASN A 18 10.73 25.84 -24.83
CA ASN A 18 11.07 26.81 -25.85
C ASN A 18 12.07 26.24 -26.91
N GLY A 19 11.85 24.99 -27.33
CA GLY A 19 12.67 24.31 -28.33
C GLY A 19 14.01 23.76 -27.80
N LYS A 20 14.34 23.98 -26.53
CA LYS A 20 15.55 23.41 -25.89
C LYS A 20 15.24 22.16 -25.11
N TYR A 21 15.98 21.09 -25.37
CA TYR A 21 15.88 19.85 -24.62
C TYR A 21 16.28 20.05 -23.15
N GLN A 22 15.43 19.61 -22.24
CA GLN A 22 15.60 19.73 -20.79
C GLN A 22 15.87 18.39 -20.09
N GLY A 23 15.72 17.29 -20.81
CA GLY A 23 15.94 15.96 -20.25
C GLY A 23 14.73 15.02 -20.46
N LEU A 24 14.80 13.86 -19.81
CA LEU A 24 13.71 12.90 -19.72
C LEU A 24 12.87 13.23 -18.48
N MET A 25 11.56 13.19 -18.64
CA MET A 25 10.60 13.34 -17.54
C MET A 25 9.63 12.15 -17.54
N GLY A 26 9.10 11.82 -16.37
CA GLY A 26 8.03 10.85 -16.24
C GLY A 26 6.66 11.52 -16.34
N LEU A 27 5.89 11.17 -17.37
CA LEU A 27 4.47 11.47 -17.39
C LEU A 27 3.78 10.38 -16.54
N ARG A 28 3.20 10.79 -15.41
CA ARG A 28 2.54 9.87 -14.47
C ARG A 28 1.04 10.14 -14.42
N GLU A 29 0.26 9.08 -14.41
CA GLU A 29 -1.16 9.17 -14.11
C GLU A 29 -1.36 9.62 -12.66
N ARG A 30 -2.37 10.45 -12.38
CA ARG A 30 -2.72 10.80 -11.00
C ARG A 30 -3.54 9.68 -10.38
N THR A 31 -3.15 9.23 -9.20
CA THR A 31 -3.87 8.20 -8.44
C THR A 31 -4.97 8.85 -7.58
N ASN A 32 -5.96 9.46 -8.24
CA ASN A 32 -7.15 10.11 -7.66
C ASN A 32 -8.42 9.47 -8.25
N ASP A 33 -9.57 10.15 -8.11
CA ASP A 33 -10.85 9.76 -8.71
C ASP A 33 -10.79 9.60 -10.24
N ASP A 34 -10.05 10.49 -10.93
CA ASP A 34 -9.82 10.35 -12.38
C ASP A 34 -9.18 9.00 -12.75
N PHE A 35 -8.27 8.47 -11.92
CA PHE A 35 -7.71 7.12 -12.14
C PHE A 35 -8.80 6.07 -12.20
N VAL A 36 -9.73 6.10 -11.25
CA VAL A 36 -10.82 5.12 -11.19
C VAL A 36 -11.77 5.32 -12.35
N PHE A 37 -12.08 6.56 -12.69
CA PHE A 37 -12.90 6.88 -13.86
C PHE A 37 -12.28 6.35 -15.16
N HIS A 38 -11.01 6.64 -15.43
CA HIS A 38 -10.34 6.24 -16.67
C HIS A 38 -10.15 4.71 -16.80
N ASN A 39 -9.91 4.04 -15.70
CA ASN A 39 -9.63 2.60 -15.71
C ASN A 39 -10.88 1.74 -15.55
N TYR A 40 -11.95 2.25 -14.91
CA TYR A 40 -13.14 1.49 -14.52
C TYR A 40 -14.47 2.11 -14.95
N GLY A 41 -14.48 3.36 -15.42
CA GLY A 41 -15.69 4.07 -15.83
C GLY A 41 -16.63 4.40 -14.66
N LEU A 42 -16.08 4.59 -13.45
CA LEU A 42 -16.85 4.93 -12.24
C LEU A 42 -16.65 6.38 -11.88
N GLU A 43 -17.74 7.08 -11.58
CA GLU A 43 -17.72 8.48 -11.16
C GLU A 43 -17.31 8.62 -9.68
N GLU A 44 -16.87 9.81 -9.29
CA GLU A 44 -16.41 10.11 -7.93
C GLU A 44 -17.44 9.75 -6.84
N ASP A 45 -18.72 9.99 -7.12
CA ASP A 45 -19.80 9.70 -6.16
C ASP A 45 -20.12 8.19 -6.03
N GLU A 46 -19.63 7.36 -6.96
CA GLU A 46 -19.80 5.90 -6.94
C GLU A 46 -18.71 5.17 -6.14
N ILE A 47 -17.64 5.86 -5.71
CA ILE A 47 -16.46 5.23 -5.12
C ILE A 47 -16.14 5.77 -3.72
N ASP A 48 -15.45 4.93 -2.94
CA ASP A 48 -14.62 5.37 -1.82
C ASP A 48 -13.16 5.20 -2.24
N LEU A 49 -12.37 6.27 -2.14
CA LEU A 49 -10.93 6.29 -2.40
C LEU A 49 -10.21 6.83 -1.18
N VAL A 50 -9.39 6.00 -0.58
CA VAL A 50 -8.64 6.27 0.66
C VAL A 50 -7.17 6.51 0.33
N SER A 51 -6.59 7.52 0.95
CA SER A 51 -5.15 7.80 0.91
C SER A 51 -4.56 7.63 2.30
N ILE A 52 -3.52 6.83 2.40
CA ILE A 52 -2.71 6.66 3.61
C ILE A 52 -1.37 7.35 3.38
N LYS A 53 -1.06 8.32 4.23
CA LYS A 53 0.21 9.03 4.26
C LYS A 53 0.76 9.02 5.68
N THR A 54 2.03 9.31 5.83
CA THR A 54 2.86 9.16 7.04
C THR A 54 2.16 9.52 8.36
N GLU A 55 1.23 10.45 8.36
CA GLU A 55 0.56 10.92 9.57
C GLU A 55 -0.96 10.90 9.49
N ASN A 56 -1.53 10.48 8.35
CA ASN A 56 -2.96 10.65 8.13
C ASN A 56 -3.57 9.61 7.20
N ILE A 57 -4.78 9.16 7.54
CA ILE A 57 -5.70 8.45 6.66
C ILE A 57 -6.80 9.43 6.26
N SER A 58 -7.02 9.61 4.97
CA SER A 58 -8.03 10.54 4.47
C SER A 58 -8.81 9.95 3.30
N ALA A 59 -10.08 10.33 3.18
CA ALA A 59 -10.85 10.07 1.98
C ALA A 59 -10.47 11.10 0.90
N VAL A 60 -10.06 10.60 -0.26
CA VAL A 60 -9.85 11.41 -1.49
C VAL A 60 -11.19 11.58 -2.21
N ALA A 61 -12.01 10.52 -2.22
CA ALA A 61 -13.38 10.51 -2.67
C ALA A 61 -14.22 9.63 -1.73
N GLY A 62 -15.49 9.93 -1.57
CA GLY A 62 -16.39 9.20 -0.68
C GLY A 62 -16.10 9.40 0.80
N THR A 63 -16.11 8.31 1.59
CA THR A 63 -15.90 8.32 3.05
C THR A 63 -14.91 7.26 3.51
N LEU A 64 -14.51 7.34 4.79
CA LEU A 64 -13.67 6.32 5.44
C LEU A 64 -14.49 5.20 6.09
N ASP A 65 -15.81 5.28 6.11
CA ASP A 65 -16.66 4.40 6.92
C ASP A 65 -16.42 2.93 6.62
N ALA A 66 -16.45 2.56 5.34
CA ALA A 66 -16.25 1.17 4.95
C ALA A 66 -14.79 0.69 5.13
N TYR A 67 -13.82 1.59 4.99
CA TYR A 67 -12.41 1.28 5.29
C TYR A 67 -12.25 0.99 6.79
N ASN A 68 -12.78 1.86 7.64
CA ASN A 68 -12.74 1.68 9.10
C ASN A 68 -13.49 0.42 9.53
N GLU A 69 -14.64 0.11 8.91
CA GLU A 69 -15.38 -1.15 9.15
C GLU A 69 -14.52 -2.36 8.80
N MET A 70 -13.85 -2.36 7.63
CA MET A 70 -12.99 -3.46 7.21
C MET A 70 -11.81 -3.65 8.18
N VAL A 71 -11.13 -2.57 8.57
CA VAL A 71 -10.00 -2.64 9.51
C VAL A 71 -10.47 -3.15 10.87
N SER A 72 -11.57 -2.61 11.39
CA SER A 72 -12.16 -3.06 12.66
C SER A 72 -12.59 -4.53 12.62
N TYR A 73 -13.15 -4.98 11.49
CA TYR A 73 -13.46 -6.39 11.30
C TYR A 73 -12.20 -7.26 11.41
N VAL A 74 -11.14 -6.90 10.70
CA VAL A 74 -9.89 -7.65 10.72
C VAL A 74 -9.29 -7.72 12.12
N GLU A 75 -9.25 -6.60 12.85
CA GLU A 75 -8.69 -6.54 14.20
C GLU A 75 -9.45 -7.42 15.21
N ASN A 76 -10.76 -7.58 15.05
CA ASN A 76 -11.60 -8.26 16.03
C ASN A 76 -11.98 -9.70 15.65
N HIS A 77 -11.78 -10.12 14.40
CA HIS A 77 -12.31 -11.38 13.87
C HIS A 77 -11.26 -12.28 13.20
N TYR A 78 -9.97 -11.91 13.18
CA TYR A 78 -8.92 -12.68 12.49
C TYR A 78 -8.80 -14.15 12.94
N ALA A 79 -9.27 -14.48 14.15
CA ALA A 79 -9.26 -15.84 14.70
C ALA A 79 -10.55 -16.63 14.39
N ASP A 80 -11.56 -16.01 13.77
CA ASP A 80 -12.83 -16.68 13.47
C ASP A 80 -12.66 -17.66 12.32
N SER A 81 -13.37 -18.78 12.37
CA SER A 81 -13.26 -19.85 11.36
C SER A 81 -13.75 -19.45 9.96
N ASP A 82 -14.59 -18.43 9.85
CA ASP A 82 -15.09 -17.88 8.59
C ASP A 82 -14.40 -16.56 8.18
N PHE A 83 -13.33 -16.18 8.88
CA PHE A 83 -12.63 -14.91 8.67
C PHE A 83 -12.25 -14.68 7.20
N TYR A 84 -11.63 -15.66 6.56
CA TYR A 84 -11.18 -15.53 5.17
C TYR A 84 -12.36 -15.29 4.22
N GLU A 85 -13.45 -16.04 4.39
CA GLU A 85 -14.67 -15.88 3.58
C GLU A 85 -15.26 -14.48 3.76
N GLN A 86 -15.42 -14.03 5.00
CA GLN A 86 -15.98 -12.73 5.33
C GLN A 86 -15.07 -11.57 4.87
N LEU A 87 -13.76 -11.73 4.99
CA LEU A 87 -12.80 -10.75 4.49
C LEU A 87 -12.88 -10.65 2.96
N SER A 88 -13.07 -11.77 2.26
CA SER A 88 -13.21 -11.81 0.82
C SER A 88 -14.42 -11.05 0.28
N GLN A 89 -15.41 -10.75 1.12
CA GLN A 89 -16.56 -9.89 0.74
C GLN A 89 -16.21 -8.40 0.82
N ARG A 90 -15.16 -8.03 1.58
CA ARG A 90 -14.76 -6.65 1.86
C ARG A 90 -13.61 -6.18 0.97
N MET A 91 -12.67 -7.07 0.67
CA MET A 91 -11.49 -6.75 -0.15
C MET A 91 -11.18 -7.86 -1.16
N ASP A 92 -10.50 -7.49 -2.23
CA ASP A 92 -9.90 -8.44 -3.18
C ASP A 92 -8.61 -8.99 -2.56
N ILE A 93 -8.74 -10.15 -1.87
CA ILE A 93 -7.62 -10.74 -1.12
C ILE A 93 -6.47 -11.10 -2.04
N ASP A 94 -6.75 -11.64 -3.22
CA ASP A 94 -5.71 -12.05 -4.17
C ASP A 94 -4.94 -10.86 -4.72
N GLU A 95 -5.61 -9.75 -4.96
CA GLU A 95 -4.98 -8.51 -5.39
C GLU A 95 -4.17 -7.89 -4.25
N TYR A 96 -4.72 -7.88 -3.03
CA TYR A 96 -4.02 -7.41 -1.83
C TYR A 96 -2.73 -8.20 -1.57
N ILE A 97 -2.76 -9.52 -1.67
CA ILE A 97 -1.58 -10.39 -1.50
C ILE A 97 -0.53 -10.05 -2.55
N ARG A 98 -0.91 -9.94 -3.83
CA ARG A 98 0.03 -9.58 -4.91
C ARG A 98 0.65 -8.21 -4.71
N TRP A 99 -0.16 -7.23 -4.24
CA TRP A 99 0.34 -5.91 -3.91
C TRP A 99 1.34 -5.96 -2.75
N GLN A 100 1.04 -6.70 -1.67
CA GLN A 100 1.94 -6.90 -0.55
C GLN A 100 3.28 -7.54 -0.99
N ILE A 101 3.21 -8.60 -1.79
CA ILE A 101 4.41 -9.29 -2.31
C ILE A 101 5.24 -8.33 -3.17
N LEU A 102 4.62 -7.54 -4.03
CA LEU A 102 5.34 -6.60 -4.88
C LEU A 102 6.11 -5.58 -4.06
N GLU A 103 5.45 -4.92 -3.11
CA GLU A 103 6.05 -3.87 -2.26
C GLU A 103 7.19 -4.43 -1.39
N GLN A 104 7.01 -5.65 -0.86
CA GLN A 104 8.06 -6.34 -0.11
C GLN A 104 9.23 -6.78 -1.00
N PHE A 105 8.94 -7.28 -2.20
CA PHE A 105 9.96 -7.72 -3.14
C PHE A 105 10.88 -6.59 -3.61
N VAL A 106 10.31 -5.42 -3.87
CA VAL A 106 11.10 -4.23 -4.23
C VAL A 106 11.77 -3.56 -3.04
N VAL A 107 11.55 -4.06 -1.82
CA VAL A 107 12.07 -3.49 -0.56
C VAL A 107 11.67 -2.02 -0.41
N ASN A 108 10.37 -1.71 -0.65
CA ASN A 108 9.87 -0.35 -0.49
C ASN A 108 9.74 0.01 0.99
N THR A 109 10.66 0.82 1.50
CA THR A 109 10.69 1.21 2.91
C THR A 109 9.91 2.49 3.22
N ASP A 110 9.36 3.17 2.21
CA ASP A 110 8.41 4.28 2.37
C ASP A 110 6.94 3.80 2.42
N TRP A 111 6.74 2.55 2.71
CA TRP A 111 5.49 1.83 2.76
C TRP A 111 5.51 0.90 4.01
N PRO A 112 4.43 0.48 4.65
CA PRO A 112 3.01 0.61 4.25
C PRO A 112 2.29 1.85 4.80
N GLY A 113 2.89 2.63 5.65
CA GLY A 113 2.23 3.78 6.28
C GLY A 113 2.29 5.08 5.46
N ASN A 114 2.90 5.05 4.29
CA ASN A 114 2.91 6.12 3.30
C ASN A 114 2.66 5.54 1.92
N ASN A 115 2.45 6.39 0.93
CA ASN A 115 2.29 6.00 -0.47
C ASN A 115 1.29 4.85 -0.70
N THR A 116 0.20 4.79 0.11
CA THR A 116 -0.84 3.79 -0.04
C THR A 116 -2.14 4.43 -0.48
N LYS A 117 -2.71 3.88 -1.56
CA LYS A 117 -4.03 4.23 -2.05
C LYS A 117 -4.88 3.00 -2.23
N ILE A 118 -6.11 3.09 -1.72
CA ILE A 118 -7.06 1.99 -1.65
C ILE A 118 -8.39 2.52 -2.13
N TRP A 119 -9.04 1.80 -3.01
CA TRP A 119 -10.34 2.22 -3.51
C TRP A 119 -11.33 1.06 -3.60
N ARG A 120 -12.62 1.37 -3.64
CA ARG A 120 -13.70 0.43 -3.93
C ARG A 120 -14.88 1.12 -4.62
N LYS A 121 -15.69 0.37 -5.33
CA LYS A 121 -17.04 0.79 -5.70
C LYS A 121 -17.96 0.73 -4.46
N LYS A 122 -18.72 1.78 -4.17
CA LYS A 122 -19.60 1.84 -2.98
C LYS A 122 -20.64 0.71 -2.93
N LYS A 123 -21.25 0.40 -4.08
CA LYS A 123 -22.26 -0.65 -4.17
C LYS A 123 -21.65 -1.99 -4.58
N GLY A 124 -21.44 -2.88 -3.60
CA GLY A 124 -20.99 -4.26 -3.85
C GLY A 124 -19.54 -4.40 -4.31
N GLY A 125 -18.74 -3.33 -4.26
CA GLY A 125 -17.32 -3.38 -4.59
C GLY A 125 -16.48 -3.81 -3.41
N LYS A 126 -15.34 -4.44 -3.72
CA LYS A 126 -14.29 -4.84 -2.79
C LYS A 126 -13.16 -3.83 -2.83
N PHE A 127 -12.48 -3.64 -1.70
CA PHE A 127 -11.28 -2.82 -1.66
C PHE A 127 -10.16 -3.40 -2.52
N ARG A 128 -9.47 -2.51 -3.24
CA ARG A 128 -8.34 -2.77 -4.12
C ARG A 128 -7.25 -1.74 -3.86
N TRP A 129 -5.99 -2.11 -4.12
CA TRP A 129 -4.81 -1.28 -3.86
C TRP A 129 -4.17 -0.81 -5.17
N ILE A 130 -3.68 0.42 -5.18
CA ILE A 130 -3.00 1.00 -6.35
C ILE A 130 -1.50 1.04 -6.07
N VAL A 131 -0.69 0.38 -6.92
CA VAL A 131 0.77 0.50 -6.90
C VAL A 131 1.17 1.86 -7.49
N TYR A 132 1.85 2.65 -6.70
CA TYR A 132 2.44 3.92 -7.14
C TYR A 132 3.59 4.30 -6.21
N ASP A 133 4.51 5.14 -6.71
CA ASP A 133 5.58 5.77 -5.92
C ASP A 133 6.49 4.76 -5.18
N THR A 134 6.98 3.77 -5.92
CA THR A 134 7.88 2.71 -5.40
C THR A 134 9.35 3.09 -5.50
N ASP A 135 9.67 4.40 -5.56
CA ASP A 135 11.03 4.89 -5.76
C ASP A 135 11.95 4.71 -4.54
N PHE A 136 11.39 4.43 -3.35
CA PHE A 136 12.14 3.97 -2.18
C PHE A 136 12.49 2.47 -2.22
N GLY A 137 12.22 1.81 -3.33
CA GLY A 137 12.61 0.42 -3.56
C GLY A 137 14.00 0.27 -4.15
N TYR A 138 14.47 -0.98 -4.25
CA TYR A 138 15.72 -1.38 -4.90
C TYR A 138 16.98 -0.68 -4.40
N GLY A 139 17.02 -0.19 -3.17
CA GLY A 139 18.19 0.43 -2.59
C GLY A 139 18.50 1.85 -3.09
N MET A 140 17.56 2.54 -3.73
CA MET A 140 17.81 3.86 -4.33
C MET A 140 18.38 4.89 -3.32
N TYR A 141 18.04 4.75 -2.04
CA TYR A 141 18.47 5.67 -0.98
C TYR A 141 19.49 5.05 -0.02
N GLU A 142 20.24 4.04 -0.45
CA GLU A 142 21.27 3.34 0.34
C GLU A 142 22.29 4.28 1.00
N GLY A 143 22.58 5.44 0.40
CA GLY A 143 23.49 6.43 0.96
C GLY A 143 22.92 7.37 2.02
N TRP A 144 21.60 7.37 2.26
CA TRP A 144 20.94 8.28 3.22
C TRP A 144 20.91 7.75 4.64
N SER A 145 20.83 6.45 4.76
CA SER A 145 20.96 5.73 6.03
C SER A 145 21.53 4.35 5.70
N PRO A 146 22.50 3.85 6.44
CA PRO A 146 23.07 2.52 6.20
C PRO A 146 22.04 1.39 6.33
N ASN A 147 20.83 1.70 6.75
CA ASN A 147 19.75 0.75 7.00
C ASN A 147 18.59 0.83 5.98
N TYR A 148 18.56 1.81 5.08
CA TYR A 148 17.55 1.88 4.03
C TYR A 148 17.92 0.90 2.92
N CYS A 149 17.32 -0.26 2.86
CA CYS A 149 17.52 -1.25 1.80
C CYS A 149 18.68 -2.21 2.00
N ASP A 150 19.04 -2.52 3.23
CA ASP A 150 19.93 -3.65 3.51
C ASP A 150 19.22 -4.95 3.06
N ALA A 151 19.92 -5.78 2.29
CA ALA A 151 19.43 -7.09 1.86
C ALA A 151 19.12 -8.05 3.05
N SER A 152 19.59 -7.71 4.25
CA SER A 152 19.26 -8.42 5.49
C SER A 152 17.92 -7.99 6.11
N LEU A 153 17.27 -6.93 5.59
CA LEU A 153 16.00 -6.47 6.12
C LEU A 153 14.90 -7.52 5.86
N ASN A 154 14.35 -8.05 6.94
CA ASN A 154 13.18 -8.91 6.85
C ASN A 154 11.94 -8.06 6.56
N MET A 155 11.53 -8.01 5.29
CA MET A 155 10.38 -7.23 4.86
C MET A 155 9.05 -7.75 5.40
N MET A 156 8.95 -9.03 5.76
CA MET A 156 7.77 -9.56 6.43
C MET A 156 7.63 -8.95 7.83
N ASP A 157 8.70 -8.96 8.62
CA ASP A 157 8.71 -8.36 9.96
C ASP A 157 8.48 -6.85 9.88
N PHE A 158 9.11 -6.19 8.90
CA PHE A 158 8.92 -4.77 8.63
C PHE A 158 7.45 -4.43 8.35
N THR A 159 6.82 -5.18 7.45
CA THR A 159 5.42 -4.95 7.04
C THR A 159 4.42 -5.28 8.15
N MET A 160 4.74 -6.25 9.00
CA MET A 160 3.93 -6.58 10.17
C MET A 160 4.19 -5.67 11.38
N GLY A 161 5.26 -4.88 11.34
CA GLY A 161 5.66 -4.03 12.47
C GLY A 161 6.14 -4.82 13.67
N VAL A 162 6.87 -5.94 13.45
CA VAL A 162 7.36 -6.85 14.49
C VAL A 162 8.88 -7.10 14.37
N GLY A 163 9.44 -7.76 15.37
CA GLY A 163 10.84 -8.19 15.35
C GLY A 163 11.84 -7.04 15.34
N ASP A 164 13.06 -7.31 14.86
CA ASP A 164 14.15 -6.34 14.80
C ASP A 164 13.89 -5.21 13.78
N ALA A 165 12.99 -5.42 12.86
CA ALA A 165 12.57 -4.40 11.91
C ALA A 165 11.94 -3.17 12.61
N VAL A 166 11.31 -3.35 13.76
CA VAL A 166 10.81 -2.25 14.62
C VAL A 166 11.97 -1.38 15.12
N ASN A 167 13.05 -2.01 15.56
CA ASN A 167 14.24 -1.30 16.04
C ASN A 167 14.96 -0.60 14.91
N TRP A 168 14.97 -1.17 13.72
CA TRP A 168 15.53 -0.59 12.52
C TRP A 168 14.80 0.71 12.13
N ALA A 169 13.49 0.70 12.12
CA ALA A 169 12.68 1.88 11.85
C ALA A 169 12.82 2.97 12.92
N ASN A 170 12.98 2.58 14.17
CA ASN A 170 13.19 3.50 15.31
C ASN A 170 14.60 4.12 15.38
N GLY A 171 15.60 3.49 14.76
CA GLY A 171 16.99 3.98 14.75
C GLY A 171 17.24 5.14 13.78
N SER A 172 16.32 5.47 12.91
CA SER A 172 16.43 6.56 11.96
C SER A 172 15.97 7.89 12.57
N SER A 173 16.89 8.62 13.18
CA SER A 173 16.62 9.93 13.78
C SER A 173 16.39 11.08 12.78
N ASN A 174 16.48 10.83 11.46
CA ASN A 174 16.42 11.88 10.43
C ASN A 174 15.62 11.45 9.20
N GLY A 175 14.31 11.35 9.34
CA GLY A 175 13.39 11.44 8.23
C GLY A 175 13.07 10.12 7.52
N GLY A 176 11.84 9.74 7.52
CA GLY A 176 11.23 8.77 6.62
C GLY A 176 11.08 7.35 7.14
N GLY A 177 11.82 6.93 8.13
CA GLY A 177 11.60 5.62 8.75
C GLY A 177 10.32 5.64 9.58
N TYR A 178 9.43 4.67 9.38
CA TYR A 178 8.26 4.52 10.23
C TYR A 178 8.71 4.24 11.65
N GLN A 179 8.33 5.09 12.58
CA GLN A 179 8.36 4.73 13.97
C GLN A 179 7.18 3.77 14.20
N PHE A 180 7.45 2.48 14.31
CA PHE A 180 6.46 1.50 14.72
C PHE A 180 6.25 1.60 16.24
N ASP A 181 5.79 2.75 16.69
CA ASP A 181 5.32 2.94 18.06
C ASP A 181 3.83 2.56 18.14
N GLU A 182 3.28 2.57 19.37
CA GLU A 182 1.86 2.30 19.59
C GLU A 182 0.93 3.22 18.77
N LYS A 183 1.40 4.42 18.41
CA LYS A 183 0.64 5.39 17.61
C LYS A 183 0.63 5.07 16.12
N SER A 184 1.60 4.31 15.64
CA SER A 184 1.75 3.93 14.22
C SER A 184 1.34 2.49 13.92
N LYS A 185 0.93 1.70 14.89
CA LYS A 185 0.44 0.32 14.70
C LYS A 185 -0.65 0.21 13.64
N TRP A 186 -1.50 1.21 13.52
CA TRP A 186 -2.55 1.25 12.52
C TRP A 186 -2.05 1.09 11.06
N LYS A 187 -0.78 1.39 10.81
CA LYS A 187 -0.16 1.28 9.48
C LYS A 187 0.04 -0.18 9.05
N THR A 188 0.27 -1.05 10.01
CA THR A 188 0.59 -2.47 9.80
C THR A 188 -0.55 -3.40 10.23
N THR A 189 -1.54 -2.89 10.95
CA THR A 189 -2.58 -3.69 11.60
C THR A 189 -3.32 -4.62 10.65
N LEU A 190 -3.64 -4.15 9.43
CA LEU A 190 -4.37 -4.94 8.45
C LEU A 190 -3.58 -6.21 8.06
N PHE A 191 -2.32 -6.05 7.65
CA PHE A 191 -1.48 -7.17 7.25
C PHE A 191 -1.12 -8.07 8.42
N TYR A 192 -0.76 -7.47 9.56
CA TYR A 192 -0.43 -8.20 10.79
C TYR A 192 -1.55 -9.17 11.20
N HIS A 193 -2.80 -8.71 11.28
CA HIS A 193 -3.91 -9.56 11.70
C HIS A 193 -4.32 -10.56 10.61
N CYS A 194 -4.28 -10.19 9.34
CA CYS A 194 -4.46 -11.16 8.25
C CYS A 194 -3.47 -12.33 8.35
N MET A 195 -2.21 -12.03 8.68
CA MET A 195 -1.16 -13.03 8.84
C MET A 195 -1.27 -13.85 10.15
N GLN A 196 -2.24 -13.59 11.02
CA GLN A 196 -2.58 -14.48 12.15
C GLN A 196 -3.61 -15.55 11.75
N ASN A 197 -4.23 -15.46 10.57
CA ASN A 197 -5.22 -16.44 10.08
C ASN A 197 -4.55 -17.47 9.18
N GLU A 198 -4.78 -18.76 9.44
CA GLU A 198 -4.12 -19.88 8.72
C GLU A 198 -4.49 -19.93 7.23
N ASP A 199 -5.76 -19.68 6.88
CA ASP A 199 -6.21 -19.68 5.48
C ASP A 199 -5.58 -18.53 4.69
N PHE A 200 -5.44 -17.35 5.31
CA PHE A 200 -4.75 -16.23 4.70
C PHE A 200 -3.25 -16.52 4.52
N GLN A 201 -2.59 -17.08 5.54
CA GLN A 201 -1.17 -17.49 5.45
C GLN A 201 -0.96 -18.49 4.30
N LEU A 202 -1.83 -19.52 4.22
CA LEU A 202 -1.74 -20.52 3.15
C LEU A 202 -1.88 -19.88 1.78
N ARG A 203 -2.85 -18.96 1.63
CA ARG A 203 -3.07 -18.24 0.37
C ARG A 203 -1.91 -17.31 0.02
N PHE A 204 -1.29 -16.69 1.01
CA PHE A 204 -0.12 -15.82 0.82
C PHE A 204 1.12 -16.60 0.36
N ALA A 205 1.26 -17.85 0.80
CA ALA A 205 2.41 -18.73 0.49
C ALA A 205 2.27 -19.51 -0.84
N THR A 206 1.09 -19.48 -1.51
CA THR A 206 0.80 -20.25 -2.74
C THR A 206 0.50 -19.36 -3.94
#